data_f8048187e0d72b0dc78c8a84c3f7f9b1
#
_entry.id   f8048187e0d72b0dc78c8a84c3f7f9b1
#
_cell.length_a   1.000
_cell.length_b   1.000
_cell.length_c   1.000
_cell.angle_alpha   90.00
_cell.angle_beta   90.00
_cell.angle_gamma   90.00
#
_symmetry.space_group_name_H-M   'P 1'
#
loop_
_entity.id
_entity.type
_entity.pdbx_description
1 polymer ?
#
loop_
_entity_poly.entity_id
_entity_poly.type
_entity_poly.pdbx_seq_one_letter_code
_entity_poly.pdbx_strand_id
1 'polypeptide(L)'
;MEDTAIPYELPEVENHSFFFIDQRVEPSLEAKLHRHDAWELYYVVHGQGNRMAGDTLQHFEAGDVALIPPSMLHRWEYAADSADEDGCVRYLMVAFSHSLVERCMEVFPELRNRLAGVMFPNDALK
;
A
#
# COMPACT_ATOMS: atom_id res chain seq x y z
N MET A 1 11.70 -21.88 -6.57
CA MET A 1 10.81 -21.56 -5.47
C MET A 1 9.57 -20.81 -5.98
N GLU A 2 8.48 -21.14 -5.44
CA GLU A 2 7.25 -20.50 -5.84
C GLU A 2 7.27 -19.01 -5.58
N ASP A 3 6.86 -18.25 -6.56
CA ASP A 3 6.78 -16.82 -6.40
C ASP A 3 5.61 -16.49 -5.46
N THR A 4 5.93 -15.93 -4.30
CA THR A 4 4.89 -15.55 -3.35
C THR A 4 4.27 -14.19 -3.71
N ALA A 5 4.86 -13.48 -4.66
CA ALA A 5 4.32 -12.21 -5.09
C ALA A 5 3.32 -12.44 -6.19
N ILE A 6 2.10 -12.06 -5.96
CA ILE A 6 1.03 -12.24 -6.93
C ILE A 6 0.75 -10.89 -7.59
N PRO A 7 0.86 -10.82 -8.93
CA PRO A 7 0.48 -9.59 -9.61
C PRO A 7 -0.98 -9.29 -9.28
N TYR A 8 -1.23 -8.10 -8.83
CA TYR A 8 -2.53 -7.73 -8.36
C TYR A 8 -3.16 -6.77 -9.35
N GLU A 9 -4.24 -7.19 -9.97
CA GLU A 9 -4.91 -6.37 -10.95
C GLU A 9 -6.01 -5.57 -10.32
N LEU A 10 -5.98 -4.27 -10.54
CA LEU A 10 -7.03 -3.38 -10.08
C LEU A 10 -7.78 -2.90 -11.32
N PRO A 11 -8.84 -3.61 -11.70
CA PRO A 11 -9.45 -3.38 -13.01
C PRO A 11 -9.89 -1.93 -13.24
N GLU A 12 -10.26 -1.24 -12.19
CA GLU A 12 -10.74 0.12 -12.35
C GLU A 12 -9.63 1.11 -12.65
N VAL A 13 -8.39 0.79 -12.30
CA VAL A 13 -7.30 1.73 -12.46
C VAL A 13 -6.95 1.96 -13.92
N GLU A 14 -7.11 0.95 -14.76
CA GLU A 14 -6.79 1.10 -16.18
C GLU A 14 -7.72 2.08 -16.87
N ASN A 15 -8.98 2.09 -16.49
CA ASN A 15 -9.97 2.94 -17.13
C ASN A 15 -10.24 4.22 -16.33
N HIS A 16 -9.90 4.19 -15.06
CA HIS A 16 -10.15 5.31 -14.15
C HIS A 16 -8.85 5.67 -13.46
N SER A 17 -8.77 6.89 -13.01
CA SER A 17 -7.54 7.36 -12.37
C SER A 17 -7.33 6.77 -11.00
N PHE A 18 -8.36 6.29 -10.35
CA PHE A 18 -8.20 5.74 -9.01
C PHE A 18 -9.28 4.72 -8.71
N PHE A 19 -9.03 3.97 -7.62
CA PHE A 19 -9.92 2.92 -7.14
C PHE A 19 -9.85 2.93 -5.62
N PHE A 20 -11.00 2.95 -4.96
CA PHE A 20 -11.07 3.08 -3.51
C PHE A 20 -11.66 1.83 -2.87
N ILE A 21 -11.05 1.38 -1.78
CA ILE A 21 -11.54 0.24 -1.01
C ILE A 21 -11.64 0.62 0.46
N ASP A 22 -12.74 0.25 1.09
CA ASP A 22 -12.89 0.25 2.54
C ASP A 22 -13.07 -1.21 2.93
N GLN A 23 -12.05 -1.80 3.54
CA GLN A 23 -12.03 -3.24 3.74
C GLN A 23 -11.97 -3.60 5.21
N ARG A 24 -12.82 -4.53 5.58
CA ARG A 24 -12.86 -5.08 6.94
C ARG A 24 -12.71 -6.59 6.81
N VAL A 25 -11.62 -7.13 7.32
CA VAL A 25 -11.28 -8.53 7.07
C VAL A 25 -10.65 -9.15 8.32
N GLU A 26 -10.64 -10.48 8.35
CA GLU A 26 -9.88 -11.20 9.35
C GLU A 26 -8.39 -11.04 9.07
N PRO A 27 -7.58 -10.90 10.12
CA PRO A 27 -6.15 -10.64 9.93
C PRO A 27 -5.44 -11.64 9.03
N SER A 28 -5.80 -12.89 9.09
CA SER A 28 -5.11 -13.94 8.34
C SER A 28 -5.28 -13.78 6.83
N LEU A 29 -6.29 -13.03 6.41
CA LEU A 29 -6.56 -12.87 4.98
C LEU A 29 -5.70 -11.80 4.33
N GLU A 30 -4.94 -11.04 5.12
CA GLU A 30 -4.16 -9.93 4.60
C GLU A 30 -2.66 -10.19 4.60
N ALA A 31 -2.25 -11.43 4.75
CA ALA A 31 -0.83 -11.72 4.94
C ALA A 31 -0.08 -12.01 3.65
N LYS A 32 -0.70 -11.84 2.50
CA LYS A 32 -0.06 -12.20 1.25
C LYS A 32 0.87 -11.13 0.74
N LEU A 33 2.07 -11.57 0.37
CA LEU A 33 3.04 -10.72 -0.28
C LEU A 33 2.61 -10.53 -1.73
N HIS A 34 2.54 -9.27 -2.19
CA HIS A 34 2.08 -9.02 -3.56
C HIS A 34 2.64 -7.70 -4.08
N ARG A 35 2.41 -7.46 -5.36
CA ARG A 35 2.77 -6.21 -6.02
C ARG A 35 1.80 -5.97 -7.17
N HIS A 36 1.70 -4.71 -7.58
CA HIS A 36 0.85 -4.35 -8.71
C HIS A 36 1.39 -3.07 -9.35
N ASP A 37 0.79 -2.68 -10.47
CA ASP A 37 1.30 -1.56 -11.27
C ASP A 37 0.74 -0.21 -10.86
N ALA A 38 -0.04 -0.16 -9.81
CA ALA A 38 -0.64 1.09 -9.34
C ALA A 38 0.05 1.57 -8.09
N TRP A 39 -0.05 2.86 -7.84
CA TRP A 39 0.30 3.42 -6.54
C TRP A 39 -0.77 3.02 -5.56
N GLU A 40 -0.39 2.90 -4.31
CA GLU A 40 -1.34 2.54 -3.27
C GLU A 40 -1.14 3.44 -2.06
N LEU A 41 -2.21 4.13 -1.66
CA LEU A 41 -2.22 4.87 -0.41
C LEU A 41 -3.05 4.08 0.56
N TYR A 42 -2.44 3.67 1.67
CA TYR A 42 -3.03 2.72 2.59
C TYR A 42 -3.15 3.37 3.97
N TYR A 43 -4.33 3.34 4.55
CA TYR A 43 -4.59 3.92 5.86
C TYR A 43 -5.14 2.86 6.79
N VAL A 44 -4.49 2.69 7.94
CA VAL A 44 -4.90 1.69 8.92
C VAL A 44 -5.96 2.29 9.82
N VAL A 45 -7.18 1.76 9.78
CA VAL A 45 -8.26 2.25 10.63
C VAL A 45 -8.25 1.52 11.96
N HIS A 46 -8.12 0.18 11.92
CA HIS A 46 -8.14 -0.62 13.14
C HIS A 46 -7.24 -1.84 12.95
N GLY A 47 -6.32 -2.04 13.88
CA GLY A 47 -5.39 -3.14 13.83
C GLY A 47 -3.97 -2.67 13.91
N GLN A 48 -3.06 -3.60 14.10
CA GLN A 48 -1.64 -3.32 14.14
C GLN A 48 -0.88 -4.57 13.72
N GLY A 49 0.39 -4.41 13.40
CA GLY A 49 1.21 -5.52 13.01
C GLY A 49 2.51 -5.06 12.39
N ASN A 50 3.00 -5.82 11.44
CA ASN A 50 4.25 -5.52 10.75
C ASN A 50 4.00 -5.41 9.25
N ARG A 51 4.64 -4.43 8.63
CA ARG A 51 4.50 -4.18 7.21
C ARG A 51 5.84 -4.41 6.53
N MET A 52 5.82 -5.17 5.45
CA MET A 52 6.98 -5.32 4.59
C MET A 52 6.72 -4.54 3.31
N ALA A 53 7.63 -3.64 2.97
CA ALA A 53 7.54 -2.86 1.74
C ALA A 53 8.94 -2.78 1.16
N GLY A 54 9.12 -3.38 -0.02
CA GLY A 54 10.44 -3.53 -0.57
C GLY A 54 11.29 -4.39 0.36
N ASP A 55 12.40 -3.84 0.81
CA ASP A 55 13.28 -4.56 1.73
C ASP A 55 13.21 -4.01 3.15
N THR A 56 12.19 -3.24 3.47
CA THR A 56 12.01 -2.71 4.83
C THR A 56 10.91 -3.47 5.54
N LEU A 57 11.09 -3.62 6.85
CA LEU A 57 10.09 -4.23 7.71
C LEU A 57 9.86 -3.27 8.86
N GLN A 58 8.62 -2.83 9.03
CA GLN A 58 8.28 -1.82 10.03
C GLN A 58 7.01 -2.20 10.74
N HIS A 59 6.93 -1.81 12.00
CA HIS A 59 5.68 -1.92 12.75
C HIS A 59 4.71 -0.85 12.29
N PHE A 60 3.42 -1.19 12.26
CA PHE A 60 2.37 -0.23 11.97
C PHE A 60 1.24 -0.35 12.99
N GLU A 61 0.46 0.70 13.12
CA GLU A 61 -0.66 0.71 14.03
C GLU A 61 -1.77 1.61 13.45
N ALA A 62 -2.92 1.57 14.12
CA ALA A 62 -4.06 2.37 13.68
C ALA A 62 -3.66 3.85 13.58
N GLY A 63 -4.09 4.48 12.50
CA GLY A 63 -3.74 5.87 12.22
C GLY A 63 -2.56 6.02 11.27
N ASP A 64 -1.82 4.95 11.01
CA ASP A 64 -0.68 5.03 10.11
C ASP A 64 -1.12 5.09 8.66
N VAL A 65 -0.33 5.79 7.87
CA VAL A 65 -0.55 5.93 6.44
C VAL A 65 0.72 5.51 5.72
N ALA A 66 0.57 4.76 4.64
CA ALA A 66 1.71 4.37 3.83
C ALA A 66 1.41 4.60 2.37
N LEU A 67 2.43 5.03 1.64
CA LEU A 67 2.34 5.21 0.19
C LEU A 67 3.28 4.21 -0.44
N ILE A 68 2.71 3.31 -1.25
CA ILE A 68 3.45 2.24 -1.90
C ILE A 68 3.53 2.54 -3.38
N PRO A 69 4.73 2.65 -3.94
CA PRO A 69 4.86 2.91 -5.38
C PRO A 69 4.59 1.68 -6.21
N PRO A 70 4.39 1.87 -7.53
CA PRO A 70 4.14 0.74 -8.41
C PRO A 70 5.25 -0.31 -8.34
N SER A 71 4.85 -1.56 -8.45
CA SER A 71 5.74 -2.71 -8.54
C SER A 71 6.54 -3.02 -7.29
N MET A 72 6.31 -2.30 -6.20
CA MET A 72 7.00 -2.60 -4.95
C MET A 72 6.31 -3.78 -4.28
N LEU A 73 7.10 -4.79 -3.96
CA LEU A 73 6.63 -5.94 -3.23
C LEU A 73 6.23 -5.52 -1.83
N HIS A 74 5.04 -5.89 -1.38
CA HIS A 74 4.60 -5.46 -0.06
C HIS A 74 3.59 -6.42 0.53
N ARG A 75 3.45 -6.31 1.85
CA ARG A 75 2.53 -7.14 2.60
C ARG A 75 2.25 -6.48 3.93
N TRP A 76 0.99 -6.57 4.37
CA TRP A 76 0.57 -6.11 5.68
C TRP A 76 0.23 -7.33 6.50
N GLU A 77 0.94 -7.53 7.59
CA GLU A 77 0.70 -8.68 8.45
C GLU A 77 0.13 -8.18 9.77
N TYR A 78 -1.17 -8.29 9.92
CA TYR A 78 -1.85 -7.84 11.13
C TYR A 78 -1.71 -8.86 12.24
N ALA A 79 -1.46 -8.38 13.46
CA ALA A 79 -1.42 -9.25 14.62
C ALA A 79 -2.84 -9.74 14.92
N ALA A 80 -2.96 -11.04 15.18
CA ALA A 80 -4.28 -11.63 15.40
C ALA A 80 -4.99 -11.00 16.59
N ASP A 81 -4.23 -10.62 17.63
CA ASP A 81 -4.83 -10.07 18.84
C ASP A 81 -5.15 -8.59 18.71
N SER A 82 -4.90 -7.99 17.55
CA SER A 82 -5.25 -6.59 17.33
C SER A 82 -6.63 -6.43 16.70
N ALA A 83 -7.30 -7.53 16.41
CA ALA A 83 -8.61 -7.49 15.78
C ALA A 83 -9.67 -6.99 16.76
N ASP A 84 -10.79 -6.51 16.19
CA ASP A 84 -11.89 -6.04 17.01
C ASP A 84 -12.71 -7.21 17.55
N GLU A 85 -13.85 -6.91 18.16
CA GLU A 85 -14.70 -7.93 18.80
C GLU A 85 -15.16 -8.99 17.81
N ASP A 86 -15.30 -8.60 16.56
CA ASP A 86 -15.74 -9.53 15.51
C ASP A 86 -14.59 -10.25 14.86
N GLY A 87 -13.36 -10.05 15.34
CA GLY A 87 -12.21 -10.73 14.80
C GLY A 87 -11.67 -10.10 13.54
N CYS A 88 -11.94 -8.82 13.31
CA CYS A 88 -11.57 -8.14 12.06
C CYS A 88 -10.68 -6.94 12.30
N VAL A 89 -9.89 -6.63 11.29
CA VAL A 89 -9.16 -5.38 11.20
C VAL A 89 -9.77 -4.58 10.07
N ARG A 90 -9.42 -3.31 9.96
CA ARG A 90 -10.01 -2.45 8.96
C ARG A 90 -8.99 -1.49 8.39
N TYR A 91 -9.03 -1.33 7.07
CA TYR A 91 -8.18 -0.35 6.41
C TYR A 91 -8.91 0.28 5.24
N LEU A 92 -8.41 1.45 4.87
CA LEU A 92 -8.85 2.14 3.66
C LEU A 92 -7.68 2.16 2.71
N MET A 93 -7.95 2.01 1.43
CA MET A 93 -6.91 2.02 0.43
C MET A 93 -7.38 2.73 -0.82
N VAL A 94 -6.53 3.58 -1.37
CA VAL A 94 -6.76 4.18 -2.67
C VAL A 94 -5.64 3.72 -3.58
N ALA A 95 -6.01 3.12 -4.70
CA ALA A 95 -5.05 2.76 -5.73
C ALA A 95 -5.22 3.74 -6.89
N PHE A 96 -4.12 4.24 -7.44
CA PHE A 96 -4.21 5.21 -8.52
C PHE A 96 -3.07 5.01 -9.50
N SER A 97 -3.32 5.42 -10.74
CA SER A 97 -2.41 5.13 -11.83
C SER A 97 -1.18 6.02 -11.78
N HIS A 98 -0.09 5.50 -12.33
CA HIS A 98 1.13 6.29 -12.46
C HIS A 98 0.91 7.48 -13.38
N SER A 99 0.06 7.35 -14.38
CA SER A 99 -0.22 8.47 -15.28
C SER A 99 -0.90 9.62 -14.53
N LEU A 100 -1.72 9.32 -13.55
CA LEU A 100 -2.30 10.38 -12.71
C LEU A 100 -1.21 11.10 -11.94
N VAL A 101 -0.27 10.34 -11.38
CA VAL A 101 0.84 10.93 -10.64
C VAL A 101 1.69 11.80 -11.55
N GLU A 102 1.97 11.33 -12.77
CA GLU A 102 2.74 12.10 -13.72
C GLU A 102 2.06 13.41 -14.06
N ARG A 103 0.75 13.38 -14.25
CA ARG A 103 0.00 14.61 -14.53
C ARG A 103 0.06 15.58 -13.35
N CYS A 104 -0.03 15.05 -12.15
CA CYS A 104 0.09 15.89 -10.97
C CYS A 104 1.48 16.52 -10.87
N MET A 105 2.52 15.78 -11.24
CA MET A 105 3.87 16.32 -11.21
C MET A 105 4.09 17.40 -12.26
N GLU A 106 3.34 17.34 -13.37
CA GLU A 106 3.41 18.40 -14.37
C GLU A 106 2.82 19.70 -13.85
N VAL A 107 1.72 19.59 -13.10
CA VAL A 107 1.05 20.76 -12.55
C VAL A 107 1.76 21.28 -11.31
N PHE A 108 2.30 20.38 -10.51
CA PHE A 108 2.98 20.73 -9.26
C PHE A 108 4.39 20.14 -9.28
N PRO A 109 5.34 20.82 -9.92
CA PRO A 109 6.69 20.25 -10.09
C PRO A 109 7.39 19.86 -8.80
N GLU A 110 7.09 20.54 -7.70
CA GLU A 110 7.71 20.22 -6.42
C GLU A 110 7.30 18.83 -5.93
N LEU A 111 6.20 18.29 -6.44
CA LEU A 111 5.75 16.96 -6.07
C LEU A 111 6.76 15.89 -6.49
N ARG A 112 7.44 16.13 -7.62
CA ARG A 112 8.44 15.19 -8.10
C ARG A 112 9.54 14.96 -7.07
N ASN A 113 10.01 16.03 -6.46
CA ASN A 113 11.06 15.92 -5.46
C ASN A 113 10.57 15.21 -4.22
N ARG A 114 9.33 15.47 -3.84
CA ARG A 114 8.78 14.82 -2.65
C ARG A 114 8.53 13.35 -2.86
N LEU A 115 8.14 12.97 -4.07
CA LEU A 115 7.87 11.56 -4.37
C LEU A 115 9.13 10.77 -4.66
N ALA A 116 10.26 11.43 -4.91
CA ALA A 116 11.51 10.73 -5.20
C ALA A 116 11.85 9.74 -4.08
N GLY A 117 11.62 10.14 -2.83
CA GLY A 117 11.92 9.26 -1.70
C GLY A 117 11.04 8.02 -1.66
N VAL A 118 9.83 8.14 -2.17
CA VAL A 118 8.91 7.00 -2.22
C VAL A 118 9.23 6.10 -3.40
N MET A 119 9.53 6.70 -4.55
CA MET A 119 9.83 5.92 -5.74
C MET A 119 11.15 5.17 -5.63
N PHE A 120 12.09 5.72 -4.87
CA PHE A 120 13.40 5.09 -4.67
C PHE A 120 13.70 5.05 -3.19
N PRO A 121 12.91 4.27 -2.43
CA PRO A 121 12.97 4.34 -0.96
C PRO A 121 14.33 3.96 -0.39
N ASN A 122 15.07 3.07 -1.04
CA ASN A 122 16.37 2.69 -0.53
C ASN A 122 17.36 3.84 -0.60
N ASP A 123 17.25 4.65 -1.65
CA ASP A 123 18.08 5.83 -1.78
C ASP A 123 17.66 6.91 -0.78
N ALA A 124 16.38 7.05 -0.58
CA ALA A 124 15.86 8.09 0.30
C ALA A 124 16.25 7.87 1.75
N LEU A 125 16.42 6.62 2.14
CA LEU A 125 16.71 6.30 3.53
C LEU A 125 18.18 6.45 3.90
N LYS A 126 19.01 6.76 2.94
CA LYS A 126 20.42 6.93 3.18
C LYS A 126 20.81 8.31 3.67
#